data_067c292d4ef243ccbc2d72d1e054707d
#
_entry.id   067c292d4ef243ccbc2d72d1e054707d
#
_cell.length_a   1.000
_cell.length_b   1.000
_cell.length_c   1.000
_cell.angle_alpha   90.00
_cell.angle_beta   90.00
_cell.angle_gamma   90.00
#
_symmetry.space_group_name_H-M   'P 1'
#
loop_
_entity.id
_entity.type
_entity.pdbx_description
1 polymer ?
#
loop_
_entity_poly.entity_id
_entity_poly.type
_entity_poly.pdbx_seq_one_letter_code
_entity_poly.pdbx_strand_id
1 'polypeptide(L)'
;MSEIQRVMKLLEDNSIQPKRAFGQNFLIDESIIEKIINSLNVENYETVLEIGPGLGALTIPLKKRAKRMIAVEADRDMASILSKELKDSENITLINEPFEHWNHDGLDTTNLLVVGNLPYNLTTKLLELTTQIGAKTLGFMLQKEVADKLKYIPNNPENSALSAYLALLGDAQIITYVPRGDFYPIPKVDSAFIKIDIKNNVDFKIYKELKKIYLNPNKTIHN
;
A
#
# COMPACT_ATOMS: atom_id res chain seq x y z
N MET A 1 -15.98 19.15 -7.98
CA MET A 1 -16.57 17.79 -7.97
C MET A 1 -15.86 17.05 -6.85
N SER A 2 -16.60 16.48 -5.90
CA SER A 2 -16.01 15.70 -4.82
C SER A 2 -15.46 14.36 -5.32
N GLU A 3 -14.54 13.73 -4.54
CA GLU A 3 -13.92 12.46 -4.95
C GLU A 3 -14.97 11.35 -5.13
N ILE A 4 -15.99 11.27 -4.27
CA ILE A 4 -17.09 10.32 -4.46
C ILE A 4 -17.85 10.54 -5.77
N GLN A 5 -18.13 11.81 -6.12
CA GLN A 5 -18.79 12.12 -7.38
C GLN A 5 -17.91 11.75 -8.59
N ARG A 6 -16.59 11.94 -8.49
CA ARG A 6 -15.64 11.53 -9.51
C ARG A 6 -15.63 10.01 -9.67
N VAL A 7 -15.53 9.25 -8.59
CA VAL A 7 -15.54 7.79 -8.59
C VAL A 7 -16.83 7.25 -9.20
N MET A 8 -17.99 7.73 -8.76
CA MET A 8 -19.29 7.29 -9.28
C MET A 8 -19.43 7.59 -10.76
N LYS A 9 -19.05 8.80 -11.19
CA LYS A 9 -19.08 9.20 -12.59
C LYS A 9 -18.18 8.31 -13.46
N LEU A 10 -16.94 8.05 -13.03
CA LEU A 10 -16.02 7.19 -13.78
C LEU A 10 -16.56 5.76 -13.96
N LEU A 11 -17.19 5.20 -12.92
CA LEU A 11 -17.81 3.87 -12.99
C LEU A 11 -19.02 3.87 -13.94
N GLU A 12 -19.88 4.87 -13.86
CA GLU A 12 -21.06 5.03 -14.70
C GLU A 12 -20.70 5.25 -16.17
N ASP A 13 -19.83 6.23 -16.47
CA ASP A 13 -19.40 6.59 -17.84
C ASP A 13 -18.73 5.41 -18.57
N ASN A 14 -18.11 4.48 -17.83
CA ASN A 14 -17.48 3.29 -18.40
C ASN A 14 -18.34 2.01 -18.24
N SER A 15 -19.55 2.09 -17.67
CA SER A 15 -20.45 0.94 -17.42
C SER A 15 -19.78 -0.18 -16.62
N ILE A 16 -18.97 0.17 -15.59
CA ILE A 16 -18.18 -0.76 -14.77
C ILE A 16 -18.72 -0.78 -13.35
N GLN A 17 -18.69 -1.99 -12.74
CA GLN A 17 -18.98 -2.20 -11.33
C GLN A 17 -17.71 -2.61 -10.59
N PRO A 18 -17.53 -2.17 -9.32
CA PRO A 18 -16.40 -2.60 -8.49
C PRO A 18 -16.35 -4.12 -8.33
N LYS A 19 -15.18 -4.71 -8.56
CA LYS A 19 -14.98 -6.16 -8.57
C LYS A 19 -14.52 -6.66 -7.20
N ARG A 20 -15.35 -7.47 -6.54
CA ARG A 20 -15.02 -8.08 -5.25
C ARG A 20 -13.77 -8.96 -5.30
N ALA A 21 -13.50 -9.62 -6.43
CA ALA A 21 -12.33 -10.47 -6.64
C ALA A 21 -11.00 -9.70 -6.49
N PHE A 22 -11.00 -8.41 -6.84
CA PHE A 22 -9.85 -7.51 -6.68
C PHE A 22 -9.87 -6.74 -5.34
N GLY A 23 -10.87 -6.97 -4.48
CA GLY A 23 -11.01 -6.25 -3.22
C GLY A 23 -11.19 -4.73 -3.39
N GLN A 24 -11.77 -4.30 -4.50
CA GLN A 24 -11.90 -2.89 -4.86
C GLN A 24 -12.79 -2.15 -3.88
N ASN A 25 -12.17 -1.24 -3.12
CA ASN A 25 -12.81 -0.26 -2.26
C ASN A 25 -12.04 1.06 -2.46
N PHE A 26 -12.64 1.99 -3.19
CA PHE A 26 -12.02 3.26 -3.56
C PHE A 26 -12.13 4.24 -2.39
N LEU A 27 -11.03 4.81 -1.97
CA LEU A 27 -11.02 5.87 -0.95
C LEU A 27 -11.65 7.14 -1.53
N ILE A 28 -12.62 7.72 -0.81
CA ILE A 28 -13.45 8.83 -1.31
C ILE A 28 -13.42 10.07 -0.40
N ASP A 29 -12.79 9.99 0.75
CA ASP A 29 -12.63 11.15 1.65
C ASP A 29 -11.38 11.95 1.29
N GLU A 30 -11.58 13.17 0.81
CA GLU A 30 -10.51 14.06 0.37
C GLU A 30 -9.57 14.48 1.51
N SER A 31 -10.09 14.63 2.72
CA SER A 31 -9.29 15.02 3.89
C SER A 31 -8.34 13.91 4.32
N ILE A 32 -8.80 12.68 4.24
CA ILE A 32 -7.98 11.48 4.49
C ILE A 32 -6.92 11.32 3.39
N ILE A 33 -7.31 11.48 2.11
CA ILE A 33 -6.36 11.46 0.99
C ILE A 33 -5.26 12.50 1.20
N GLU A 34 -5.63 13.73 1.50
CA GLU A 34 -4.66 14.82 1.74
C GLU A 34 -3.74 14.52 2.93
N LYS A 35 -4.28 14.02 4.04
CA LYS A 35 -3.51 13.63 5.22
C LYS A 35 -2.48 12.53 4.88
N ILE A 36 -2.88 11.53 4.10
CA ILE A 36 -1.99 10.46 3.63
C ILE A 36 -0.86 11.06 2.80
N ILE A 37 -1.19 11.83 1.76
CA ILE A 37 -0.21 12.42 0.84
C ILE A 37 0.78 13.31 1.59
N ASN A 38 0.31 14.15 2.52
CA ASN A 38 1.16 15.03 3.31
C ASN A 38 2.13 14.26 4.24
N SER A 39 1.71 13.09 4.75
CA SER A 39 2.56 12.27 5.62
C SER A 39 3.72 11.59 4.90
N LEU A 40 3.60 11.42 3.58
CA LEU A 40 4.57 10.67 2.78
C LEU A 40 5.81 11.49 2.39
N ASN A 41 5.74 12.83 2.41
CA ASN A 41 6.82 13.72 1.97
C ASN A 41 7.36 13.32 0.58
N VAL A 42 6.46 13.19 -0.37
CA VAL A 42 6.66 12.61 -1.72
C VAL A 42 7.86 13.23 -2.46
N GLU A 43 8.08 14.52 -2.27
CA GLU A 43 9.13 15.31 -2.90
C GLU A 43 10.55 14.85 -2.55
N ASN A 44 10.69 14.12 -1.43
CA ASN A 44 11.98 13.61 -0.95
C ASN A 44 12.44 12.34 -1.69
N TYR A 45 11.59 11.75 -2.53
CA TYR A 45 11.88 10.49 -3.22
C TYR A 45 12.17 10.71 -4.70
N GLU A 46 13.09 9.90 -5.26
CA GLU A 46 13.39 9.91 -6.69
C GLU A 46 12.30 9.18 -7.49
N THR A 47 11.80 8.08 -6.94
CA THR A 47 10.74 7.29 -7.57
C THR A 47 9.62 7.00 -6.57
N VAL A 48 8.39 7.14 -7.02
CA VAL A 48 7.18 6.68 -6.32
C VAL A 48 6.59 5.51 -7.10
N LEU A 49 6.43 4.38 -6.44
CA LEU A 49 5.77 3.20 -6.98
C LEU A 49 4.42 3.03 -6.29
N GLU A 50 3.34 3.10 -7.04
CA GLU A 50 2.00 2.81 -6.52
C GLU A 50 1.53 1.45 -6.99
N ILE A 51 1.08 0.64 -6.03
CA ILE A 51 0.51 -0.69 -6.28
C ILE A 51 -1.01 -0.61 -6.13
N GLY A 52 -1.73 -1.00 -7.19
CA GLY A 52 -3.18 -0.97 -7.22
C GLY A 52 -3.77 0.44 -7.15
N PRO A 53 -3.44 1.33 -8.11
CA PRO A 53 -3.95 2.69 -8.16
C PRO A 53 -5.48 2.77 -8.27
N GLY A 54 -6.14 1.75 -8.81
CA GLY A 54 -7.57 1.71 -9.04
C GLY A 54 -8.04 2.89 -9.88
N LEU A 55 -8.96 3.71 -9.34
CA LEU A 55 -9.44 4.93 -9.99
C LEU A 55 -8.59 6.17 -9.69
N GLY A 56 -7.42 6.02 -9.05
CA GLY A 56 -6.45 7.08 -8.91
C GLY A 56 -6.61 8.01 -7.71
N ALA A 57 -7.31 7.58 -6.65
CA ALA A 57 -7.50 8.40 -5.45
C ALA A 57 -6.18 8.90 -4.83
N LEU A 58 -5.14 8.06 -4.79
CA LEU A 58 -3.80 8.46 -4.37
C LEU A 58 -2.95 8.90 -5.58
N THR A 59 -3.10 8.27 -6.73
CA THR A 59 -2.31 8.54 -7.95
C THR A 59 -2.35 10.00 -8.36
N ILE A 60 -3.57 10.58 -8.42
CA ILE A 60 -3.75 11.95 -8.92
C ILE A 60 -3.03 13.00 -8.04
N PRO A 61 -3.13 12.98 -6.71
CA PRO A 61 -2.35 13.89 -5.87
C PRO A 61 -0.86 13.52 -5.79
N LEU A 62 -0.48 12.22 -5.81
CA LEU A 62 0.92 11.79 -5.79
C LEU A 62 1.70 12.30 -7.00
N LYS A 63 1.15 12.14 -8.23
CA LYS A 63 1.83 12.56 -9.46
C LYS A 63 2.14 14.06 -9.50
N LYS A 64 1.36 14.89 -8.79
CA LYS A 64 1.61 16.33 -8.72
C LYS A 64 2.86 16.68 -7.92
N ARG A 65 3.33 15.79 -7.06
CA ARG A 65 4.47 15.99 -6.15
C ARG A 65 5.66 15.10 -6.49
N ALA A 66 5.42 13.96 -7.15
CA ALA A 66 6.47 13.00 -7.51
C ALA A 66 7.34 13.51 -8.65
N LYS A 67 8.65 13.29 -8.57
CA LYS A 67 9.58 13.51 -9.67
C LYS A 67 9.34 12.50 -10.78
N ARG A 68 9.27 11.22 -10.41
CA ARG A 68 8.94 10.09 -11.26
C ARG A 68 7.96 9.17 -10.54
N MET A 69 6.98 8.67 -11.27
CA MET A 69 5.98 7.76 -10.70
C MET A 69 5.78 6.55 -11.61
N ILE A 70 5.60 5.39 -11.00
CA ILE A 70 5.18 4.16 -11.67
C ILE A 70 3.94 3.67 -10.92
N ALA A 71 2.88 3.34 -11.66
CA ALA A 71 1.65 2.78 -11.12
C ALA A 71 1.39 1.42 -11.77
N VAL A 72 1.21 0.37 -10.96
CA VAL A 72 1.00 -1.00 -11.43
C VAL A 72 -0.39 -1.45 -11.04
N GLU A 73 -1.26 -1.69 -12.03
CA GLU A 73 -2.67 -2.05 -11.86
C GLU A 73 -2.98 -3.39 -12.52
N ALA A 74 -3.50 -4.32 -11.75
CA ALA A 74 -3.87 -5.65 -12.24
C ALA A 74 -5.19 -5.65 -13.02
N ASP A 75 -6.14 -4.81 -12.64
CA ASP A 75 -7.44 -4.73 -13.31
C ASP A 75 -7.36 -3.89 -14.58
N ARG A 76 -7.59 -4.55 -15.73
CA ARG A 76 -7.57 -3.91 -17.04
C ARG A 76 -8.56 -2.74 -17.18
N ASP A 77 -9.74 -2.86 -16.56
CA ASP A 77 -10.76 -1.81 -16.65
C ASP A 77 -10.31 -0.57 -15.88
N MET A 78 -9.76 -0.76 -14.67
CA MET A 78 -9.21 0.33 -13.87
C MET A 78 -8.03 1.01 -14.57
N ALA A 79 -7.10 0.21 -15.11
CA ALA A 79 -5.97 0.72 -15.88
C ALA A 79 -6.43 1.54 -17.12
N SER A 80 -7.44 1.05 -17.82
CA SER A 80 -8.01 1.75 -18.98
C SER A 80 -8.65 3.10 -18.62
N ILE A 81 -9.37 3.16 -17.49
CA ILE A 81 -9.97 4.41 -17.00
C ILE A 81 -8.87 5.38 -16.56
N LEU A 82 -7.95 4.90 -15.73
CA LEU A 82 -6.88 5.73 -15.18
C LEU A 82 -5.95 6.27 -16.27
N SER A 83 -5.68 5.50 -17.33
CA SER A 83 -4.85 5.95 -18.46
C SER A 83 -5.41 7.19 -19.14
N LYS A 84 -6.74 7.34 -19.21
CA LYS A 84 -7.39 8.54 -19.77
C LYS A 84 -7.18 9.77 -18.87
N GLU A 85 -7.19 9.57 -17.54
CA GLU A 85 -6.91 10.63 -16.55
C GLU A 85 -5.43 11.06 -16.55
N LEU A 86 -4.54 10.18 -17.01
CA LEU A 86 -3.09 10.38 -16.99
C LEU A 86 -2.50 10.80 -18.34
N LYS A 87 -3.30 10.88 -19.40
CA LYS A 87 -2.83 11.07 -20.81
C LYS A 87 -1.86 12.24 -20.99
N ASP A 88 -2.02 13.32 -20.24
CA ASP A 88 -1.21 14.53 -20.34
C ASP A 88 -0.10 14.60 -19.25
N SER A 89 0.24 13.48 -18.63
CA SER A 89 1.21 13.42 -17.53
C SER A 89 2.50 12.75 -18.01
N GLU A 90 3.60 13.50 -17.99
CA GLU A 90 4.91 13.02 -18.47
C GLU A 90 5.72 12.26 -17.41
N ASN A 91 5.43 12.49 -16.11
CA ASN A 91 6.19 11.94 -15.01
C ASN A 91 5.65 10.62 -14.44
N ILE A 92 4.62 10.02 -15.07
CA ILE A 92 4.03 8.76 -14.62
C ILE A 92 3.97 7.71 -15.73
N THR A 93 4.34 6.49 -15.38
CA THR A 93 4.15 5.30 -16.22
C THR A 93 3.11 4.40 -15.58
N LEU A 94 2.02 4.11 -16.30
CA LEU A 94 1.00 3.15 -15.89
C LEU A 94 1.28 1.79 -16.55
N ILE A 95 1.35 0.74 -15.73
CA ILE A 95 1.59 -0.64 -16.14
C ILE A 95 0.35 -1.46 -15.80
N ASN A 96 -0.18 -2.20 -16.78
CA ASN A 96 -1.33 -3.06 -16.56
C ASN A 96 -0.94 -4.53 -16.50
N GLU A 97 -0.57 -4.96 -15.30
CA GLU A 97 -0.31 -6.36 -14.96
C GLU A 97 -0.37 -6.58 -13.44
N PRO A 98 -0.53 -7.82 -12.95
CA PRO A 98 -0.38 -8.12 -11.54
C PRO A 98 1.03 -7.78 -11.04
N PHE A 99 1.11 -7.11 -9.89
CA PHE A 99 2.39 -6.66 -9.33
C PHE A 99 3.39 -7.80 -9.12
N GLU A 100 2.92 -9.01 -8.78
CA GLU A 100 3.73 -10.20 -8.59
C GLU A 100 4.41 -10.70 -9.87
N HIS A 101 3.91 -10.29 -11.03
CA HIS A 101 4.44 -10.69 -12.34
C HIS A 101 5.22 -9.56 -13.01
N TRP A 102 5.08 -8.35 -12.49
CA TRP A 102 5.76 -7.21 -13.06
C TRP A 102 7.28 -7.33 -12.94
N ASN A 103 7.95 -7.29 -14.10
CA ASN A 103 9.40 -7.20 -14.13
C ASN A 103 9.84 -5.79 -13.76
N HIS A 104 10.53 -5.67 -12.63
CA HIS A 104 11.05 -4.41 -12.12
C HIS A 104 12.56 -4.23 -12.38
N ASP A 105 13.14 -5.00 -13.29
CA ASP A 105 14.54 -4.83 -13.71
C ASP A 105 14.75 -3.40 -14.23
N GLY A 106 15.80 -2.73 -13.71
CA GLY A 106 16.08 -1.34 -14.05
C GLY A 106 15.25 -0.29 -13.28
N LEU A 107 14.43 -0.69 -12.30
CA LEU A 107 13.80 0.24 -11.37
C LEU A 107 14.88 0.92 -10.53
N ASP A 108 14.89 2.27 -10.53
CA ASP A 108 15.73 3.02 -9.59
C ASP A 108 15.16 2.92 -8.17
N THR A 109 15.85 2.16 -7.34
CA THR A 109 15.47 1.92 -5.94
C THR A 109 16.27 2.75 -4.94
N THR A 110 17.16 3.63 -5.41
CA THR A 110 18.08 4.41 -4.57
C THR A 110 17.33 5.20 -3.49
N ASN A 111 16.19 5.75 -3.84
CA ASN A 111 15.30 6.45 -2.92
C ASN A 111 13.83 6.24 -3.34
N LEU A 112 13.34 5.02 -3.11
CA LEU A 112 12.04 4.53 -3.55
C LEU A 112 11.00 4.62 -2.44
N LEU A 113 9.89 5.32 -2.72
CA LEU A 113 8.65 5.26 -1.94
C LEU A 113 7.70 4.28 -2.61
N VAL A 114 7.18 3.30 -1.86
CA VAL A 114 6.12 2.41 -2.33
C VAL A 114 4.82 2.70 -1.59
N VAL A 115 3.74 2.87 -2.33
CA VAL A 115 2.42 3.24 -1.79
C VAL A 115 1.36 2.31 -2.34
N GLY A 116 0.28 2.07 -1.58
CA GLY A 116 -0.88 1.36 -2.12
C GLY A 116 -2.06 1.27 -1.17
N ASN A 117 -3.26 1.31 -1.74
CA ASN A 117 -4.49 0.91 -1.07
C ASN A 117 -4.79 -0.55 -1.46
N LEU A 118 -4.17 -1.47 -0.73
CA LEU A 118 -4.02 -2.86 -1.15
C LEU A 118 -5.19 -3.75 -0.72
N PRO A 119 -5.53 -4.79 -1.50
CA PRO A 119 -6.42 -5.85 -1.03
C PRO A 119 -5.83 -6.50 0.24
N TYR A 120 -6.64 -6.60 1.29
CA TYR A 120 -6.17 -7.02 2.62
C TYR A 120 -5.54 -8.42 2.68
N ASN A 121 -5.90 -9.31 1.76
CA ASN A 121 -5.35 -10.66 1.66
C ASN A 121 -3.92 -10.70 1.09
N LEU A 122 -3.43 -9.60 0.51
CA LEU A 122 -2.10 -9.53 -0.12
C LEU A 122 -1.04 -8.82 0.73
N THR A 123 -1.39 -8.27 1.88
CA THR A 123 -0.51 -7.45 2.73
C THR A 123 0.87 -8.08 2.97
N THR A 124 0.92 -9.32 3.45
CA THR A 124 2.20 -10.00 3.75
C THR A 124 3.03 -10.25 2.50
N LYS A 125 2.37 -10.65 1.40
CA LYS A 125 3.06 -10.90 0.12
C LYS A 125 3.65 -9.62 -0.44
N LEU A 126 2.94 -8.53 -0.35
CA LEU A 126 3.39 -7.23 -0.85
C LEU A 126 4.51 -6.64 0.02
N LEU A 127 4.45 -6.81 1.34
CA LEU A 127 5.56 -6.49 2.23
C LEU A 127 6.83 -7.28 1.84
N GLU A 128 6.70 -8.57 1.53
CA GLU A 128 7.83 -9.39 1.03
C GLU A 128 8.43 -8.77 -0.24
N LEU A 129 7.59 -8.57 -1.25
CA LEU A 129 8.05 -8.09 -2.54
C LEU A 129 8.66 -6.68 -2.45
N THR A 130 8.01 -5.77 -1.75
CA THR A 130 8.46 -4.37 -1.66
C THR A 130 9.72 -4.19 -0.83
N THR A 131 9.94 -5.01 0.19
CA THR A 131 11.22 -5.03 0.92
C THR A 131 12.35 -5.63 0.10
N GLN A 132 12.06 -6.65 -0.73
CA GLN A 132 13.05 -7.23 -1.65
C GLN A 132 13.45 -6.27 -2.77
N ILE A 133 12.53 -5.44 -3.26
CA ILE A 133 12.81 -4.39 -4.25
C ILE A 133 13.75 -3.31 -3.68
N GLY A 134 13.87 -3.18 -2.36
CA GLY A 134 14.74 -2.18 -1.73
C GLY A 134 14.04 -0.83 -1.50
N ALA A 135 12.74 -0.83 -1.26
CA ALA A 135 12.01 0.37 -0.90
C ALA A 135 12.62 1.07 0.33
N LYS A 136 12.66 2.40 0.31
CA LYS A 136 13.11 3.23 1.44
C LYS A 136 11.99 3.49 2.43
N THR A 137 10.78 3.67 1.91
CA THR A 137 9.58 3.90 2.69
C THR A 137 8.40 3.18 2.06
N LEU A 138 7.55 2.61 2.90
CA LEU A 138 6.29 1.97 2.50
C LEU A 138 5.13 2.75 3.11
N GLY A 139 4.07 3.00 2.31
CA GLY A 139 2.82 3.59 2.74
C GLY A 139 1.64 2.72 2.32
N PHE A 140 1.02 2.00 3.26
CA PHE A 140 -0.04 1.05 2.90
C PHE A 140 -1.33 1.25 3.70
N MET A 141 -2.45 1.07 3.00
CA MET A 141 -3.76 0.91 3.62
C MET A 141 -3.91 -0.54 4.08
N LEU A 142 -4.21 -0.74 5.36
CA LEU A 142 -4.43 -2.06 5.97
C LEU A 142 -5.77 -2.08 6.71
N GLN A 143 -6.28 -3.28 7.00
CA GLN A 143 -7.36 -3.42 7.98
C GLN A 143 -6.91 -2.88 9.33
N LYS A 144 -7.81 -2.15 10.03
CA LYS A 144 -7.52 -1.54 11.32
C LYS A 144 -6.92 -2.53 12.32
N GLU A 145 -7.50 -3.72 12.45
CA GLU A 145 -7.02 -4.76 13.37
C GLU A 145 -5.59 -5.21 13.05
N VAL A 146 -5.23 -5.25 11.76
CA VAL A 146 -3.86 -5.59 11.33
C VAL A 146 -2.91 -4.46 11.69
N ALA A 147 -3.30 -3.22 11.39
CA ALA A 147 -2.48 -2.05 11.69
C ALA A 147 -2.22 -1.88 13.20
N ASP A 148 -3.23 -2.10 14.03
CA ASP A 148 -3.10 -2.01 15.49
C ASP A 148 -2.09 -3.00 16.07
N LYS A 149 -1.91 -4.16 15.40
CA LYS A 149 -0.95 -5.21 15.79
C LYS A 149 0.45 -5.03 15.20
N LEU A 150 0.70 -3.98 14.41
CA LEU A 150 2.01 -3.79 13.77
C LEU A 150 3.07 -3.24 14.72
N LYS A 151 2.68 -2.53 15.77
CA LYS A 151 3.62 -1.98 16.74
C LYS A 151 4.15 -3.08 17.65
N TYR A 152 5.44 -3.37 17.55
CA TYR A 152 6.11 -4.25 18.48
C TYR A 152 6.28 -3.57 19.84
N ILE A 153 5.86 -4.24 20.90
CA ILE A 153 6.02 -3.79 22.30
C ILE A 153 6.75 -4.88 23.05
N PRO A 154 7.95 -4.64 23.62
CA PRO A 154 8.68 -5.65 24.38
C PRO A 154 7.80 -6.30 25.45
N ASN A 155 7.87 -7.64 25.56
CA ASN A 155 7.10 -8.45 26.51
C ASN A 155 5.57 -8.41 26.37
N ASN A 156 5.04 -7.88 25.26
CA ASN A 156 3.60 -7.94 25.00
C ASN A 156 3.25 -9.28 24.31
N PRO A 157 2.34 -10.09 24.90
CA PRO A 157 1.92 -11.36 24.32
C PRO A 157 1.14 -11.21 22.99
N GLU A 158 0.64 -10.01 22.69
CA GLU A 158 -0.06 -9.71 21.45
C GLU A 158 0.89 -9.43 20.27
N ASN A 159 2.20 -9.38 20.51
CA ASN A 159 3.16 -9.25 19.41
C ASN A 159 3.00 -10.40 18.42
N SER A 160 3.14 -10.07 17.15
CA SER A 160 3.09 -11.03 16.03
C SER A 160 4.46 -11.14 15.34
N ALA A 161 4.64 -12.19 14.56
CA ALA A 161 5.83 -12.29 13.69
C ALA A 161 5.98 -11.07 12.78
N LEU A 162 4.86 -10.48 12.34
CA LEU A 162 4.89 -9.30 11.48
C LEU A 162 5.34 -8.06 12.27
N SER A 163 4.81 -7.82 13.47
CA SER A 163 5.26 -6.69 14.30
C SER A 163 6.74 -6.78 14.65
N ALA A 164 7.22 -8.00 14.97
CA ALA A 164 8.63 -8.22 15.25
C ALA A 164 9.51 -7.97 14.01
N TYR A 165 9.07 -8.45 12.84
CA TYR A 165 9.78 -8.21 11.59
C TYR A 165 9.85 -6.71 11.23
N LEU A 166 8.72 -6.00 11.35
CA LEU A 166 8.68 -4.57 11.08
C LEU A 166 9.56 -3.75 12.03
N ALA A 167 9.63 -4.15 13.30
CA ALA A 167 10.54 -3.52 14.27
C ALA A 167 12.03 -3.72 13.92
N LEU A 168 12.37 -4.82 13.24
CA LEU A 168 13.72 -5.04 12.71
C LEU A 168 13.99 -4.20 11.46
N LEU A 169 12.98 -4.01 10.59
CA LEU A 169 13.11 -3.20 9.39
C LEU A 169 13.31 -1.72 9.70
N GLY A 170 12.54 -1.17 10.64
CA GLY A 170 12.58 0.26 10.92
C GLY A 170 11.40 0.76 11.74
N ASP A 171 10.96 1.99 11.46
CA ASP A 171 9.89 2.64 12.19
C ASP A 171 8.55 2.47 11.46
N ALA A 172 7.62 1.76 12.07
CA ALA A 172 6.25 1.63 11.61
C ALA A 172 5.32 2.56 12.42
N GLN A 173 4.53 3.37 11.72
CA GLN A 173 3.62 4.34 12.32
C GLN A 173 2.23 4.24 11.67
N ILE A 174 1.18 4.35 12.50
CA ILE A 174 -0.18 4.58 12.01
C ILE A 174 -0.33 6.08 11.77
N ILE A 175 -0.53 6.46 10.52
CA ILE A 175 -0.71 7.86 10.12
C ILE A 175 -2.13 8.33 10.41
N THR A 176 -3.11 7.47 10.05
CA THR A 176 -4.52 7.78 10.28
C THR A 176 -5.36 6.51 10.25
N TYR A 177 -6.42 6.51 11.05
CA TYR A 177 -7.51 5.56 10.89
C TYR A 177 -8.47 6.06 9.82
N VAL A 178 -9.05 5.13 9.08
CA VAL A 178 -9.93 5.40 7.95
C VAL A 178 -11.22 4.61 8.16
N PRO A 179 -12.30 5.26 8.57
CA PRO A 179 -13.62 4.63 8.71
C PRO A 179 -14.04 3.97 7.40
N ARG A 180 -14.72 2.84 7.50
CA ARG A 180 -15.24 2.14 6.32
C ARG A 180 -16.19 2.98 5.46
N GLY A 181 -16.83 3.99 6.05
CA GLY A 181 -17.69 4.94 5.32
C GLY A 181 -16.94 5.84 4.34
N ASP A 182 -15.62 5.94 4.47
CA ASP A 182 -14.77 6.75 3.60
C ASP A 182 -14.32 5.99 2.33
N PHE A 183 -14.94 4.83 2.08
CA PHE A 183 -14.72 4.01 0.88
C PHE A 183 -16.00 3.76 0.10
N TYR A 184 -15.85 3.61 -1.21
CA TYR A 184 -16.90 3.12 -2.10
C TYR A 184 -16.39 1.95 -2.96
N PRO A 185 -17.07 0.79 -2.97
CA PRO A 185 -18.11 0.37 -2.03
C PRO A 185 -17.62 0.31 -0.58
N ILE A 186 -18.53 0.34 0.37
CA ILE A 186 -18.19 0.29 1.80
C ILE A 186 -17.62 -1.10 2.14
N PRO A 187 -16.38 -1.22 2.65
CA PRO A 187 -15.82 -2.48 3.10
C PRO A 187 -16.46 -2.97 4.40
N LYS A 188 -16.14 -4.21 4.80
CA LYS A 188 -16.70 -4.82 6.02
C LYS A 188 -16.12 -4.22 7.31
N VAL A 189 -14.90 -3.72 7.27
CA VAL A 189 -14.12 -3.27 8.43
C VAL A 189 -13.48 -1.92 8.17
N ASP A 190 -13.15 -1.21 9.23
CA ASP A 190 -12.36 0.02 9.15
C ASP A 190 -10.92 -0.31 8.76
N SER A 191 -10.24 0.70 8.25
CA SER A 191 -8.86 0.63 7.79
C SER A 191 -7.95 1.58 8.59
N ALA A 192 -6.66 1.47 8.37
CA ALA A 192 -5.69 2.44 8.79
C ALA A 192 -4.61 2.57 7.71
N PHE A 193 -4.12 3.79 7.50
CA PHE A 193 -2.95 4.01 6.67
C PHE A 193 -1.71 4.00 7.56
N ILE A 194 -0.76 3.13 7.21
CA ILE A 194 0.52 3.01 7.90
C ILE A 194 1.65 3.53 7.02
N LYS A 195 2.69 4.06 7.68
CA LYS A 195 3.96 4.40 7.06
C LYS A 195 5.06 3.61 7.74
N ILE A 196 5.97 3.03 6.96
CA ILE A 196 7.13 2.29 7.45
C ILE A 196 8.37 2.91 6.83
N ASP A 197 9.19 3.56 7.65
CA ASP A 197 10.50 4.07 7.23
C ASP A 197 11.55 2.97 7.45
N ILE A 198 12.07 2.41 6.34
CA ILE A 198 13.02 1.29 6.36
C ILE A 198 14.40 1.83 6.69
N LYS A 199 14.97 1.37 7.79
CA LYS A 199 16.31 1.75 8.29
C LYS A 199 17.35 0.66 8.09
N ASN A 200 16.91 -0.59 8.11
CA ASN A 200 17.76 -1.76 8.05
C ASN A 200 17.39 -2.66 6.88
N ASN A 201 18.39 -3.20 6.22
CA ASN A 201 18.17 -4.26 5.24
C ASN A 201 18.05 -5.59 5.98
N VAL A 202 16.83 -6.10 6.11
CA VAL A 202 16.52 -7.35 6.81
C VAL A 202 15.95 -8.34 5.81
N ASP A 203 16.63 -9.48 5.61
CA ASP A 203 16.15 -10.53 4.71
C ASP A 203 14.75 -11.02 5.16
N PHE A 204 13.83 -11.10 4.25
CA PHE A 204 12.47 -11.60 4.51
C PHE A 204 12.44 -13.05 5.02
N LYS A 205 13.51 -13.83 4.85
CA LYS A 205 13.66 -15.14 5.48
C LYS A 205 13.51 -15.08 7.00
N ILE A 206 13.97 -13.97 7.63
CA ILE A 206 13.80 -13.74 9.06
C ILE A 206 12.32 -13.71 9.45
N TYR A 207 11.46 -13.11 8.63
CA TYR A 207 10.01 -13.17 8.86
C TYR A 207 9.48 -14.61 8.89
N LYS A 208 9.97 -15.48 7.98
CA LYS A 208 9.56 -16.89 7.94
C LYS A 208 9.99 -17.64 9.20
N GLU A 209 11.17 -17.34 9.73
CA GLU A 209 11.62 -17.91 11.00
C GLU A 209 10.83 -17.36 12.21
N LEU A 210 10.59 -16.05 12.24
CA LEU A 210 9.73 -15.44 13.27
C LEU A 210 8.33 -16.08 13.26
N LYS A 211 7.74 -16.37 12.12
CA LYS A 211 6.45 -17.09 12.06
C LYS A 211 6.50 -18.43 12.76
N LYS A 212 7.58 -19.20 12.61
CA LYS A 212 7.72 -20.51 13.30
C LYS A 212 7.78 -20.34 14.83
N ILE A 213 8.47 -19.30 15.31
CA ILE A 213 8.58 -18.97 16.73
C ILE A 213 7.21 -18.58 17.30
N TYR A 214 6.51 -17.65 16.63
CA TYR A 214 5.21 -17.16 17.10
C TYR A 214 4.07 -18.18 16.98
N LEU A 215 4.21 -19.20 16.12
CA LEU A 215 3.25 -20.33 16.06
C LEU A 215 3.44 -21.33 17.23
N ASN A 216 4.61 -21.33 17.88
CA ASN A 216 4.93 -22.24 18.98
C ASN A 216 5.57 -21.49 20.15
N PRO A 217 4.86 -20.55 20.81
CA PRO A 217 5.43 -19.66 21.81
C PRO A 217 5.98 -20.35 23.06
N ASN A 218 5.59 -21.61 23.28
CA ASN A 218 6.03 -22.42 24.43
C ASN A 218 7.24 -23.33 24.14
N LYS A 219 7.78 -23.30 22.90
CA LYS A 219 9.00 -24.04 22.59
C LYS A 219 10.22 -23.16 22.78
N THR A 220 11.17 -23.62 23.58
CA THR A 220 12.48 -22.97 23.68
C THR A 220 13.28 -23.16 22.40
N ILE A 221 14.14 -22.18 22.08
CA ILE A 221 14.98 -22.18 20.84
C ILE A 221 16.01 -23.34 20.84
N HIS A 222 16.15 -24.05 21.94
CA HIS A 222 17.13 -25.12 22.13
C HIS A 222 16.58 -26.55 21.98
N ASN A 223 15.40 -26.72 21.41
CA ASN A 223 14.86 -28.08 21.11
C ASN A 223 14.50 -28.21 19.64
#